data_f0e1f7bce05bea7c923124509c9f8795
#
_entry.id   f0e1f7bce05bea7c923124509c9f8795
#
_cell.length_a   1.000
_cell.length_b   1.000
_cell.length_c   1.000
_cell.angle_alpha   90.00
_cell.angle_beta   90.00
_cell.angle_gamma   90.00
#
_symmetry.space_group_name_H-M   'P 1'
#
loop_
_entity.id
_entity.type
_entity.pdbx_description
1 polymer ?
#
loop_
_entity_poly.entity_id
_entity_poly.type
_entity_poly.pdbx_seq_one_letter_code
_entity_poly.pdbx_strand_id
1 'polypeptide(L)'
;LHKAIRRQRQMCIRDSNIITASDEEGLRVIRHTASHVLAQAVKNLFPDAKITIGPAIDDGFYYDFDSQPFSREDLDALEAEMKKIIKQGHEITRFTLPREEAIKFMKEKDEPYKVELIEELPEGEEISFYDQGGFVDLCAGPHLMSTKGVKAFKLTASSMAYWRGDSNKARLHRIYGTAYNKKEDLKAHLERMEEAKKRDHNKLGREMELFTTVDVIGQGL
;
A
#
# COMPACT_ATOMS: atom_id res chain seq x y z
N LEU A 1 22.69 19.26 38.49
CA LEU A 1 21.68 19.57 37.47
C LEU A 1 22.27 19.56 36.06
N HIS A 2 23.36 20.27 35.79
CA HIS A 2 24.00 20.34 34.43
C HIS A 2 24.52 19.01 33.89
N LYS A 3 24.98 18.07 34.73
CA LYS A 3 25.44 16.75 34.30
C LYS A 3 24.25 15.83 33.88
N ALA A 4 23.11 15.94 34.54
CA ALA A 4 21.91 15.18 34.21
C ALA A 4 21.30 15.64 32.86
N ILE A 5 21.23 16.95 32.64
CA ILE A 5 20.76 17.57 31.41
C ILE A 5 21.66 17.18 30.19
N ARG A 6 22.99 17.15 30.39
CA ARG A 6 23.92 16.68 29.33
C ARG A 6 23.76 15.19 29.03
N ARG A 7 23.52 14.33 30.03
CA ARG A 7 23.25 12.91 29.81
C ARG A 7 21.94 12.69 29.06
N GLN A 8 20.90 13.42 29.41
CA GLN A 8 19.59 13.34 28.74
C GLN A 8 19.67 13.82 27.28
N ARG A 9 20.42 14.91 26.99
CA ARG A 9 20.68 15.34 25.61
C ARG A 9 21.51 14.34 24.81
N GLN A 10 22.50 13.69 25.44
CA GLN A 10 23.31 12.65 24.76
C GLN A 10 22.52 11.37 24.51
N MET A 11 21.60 10.98 25.38
CA MET A 11 20.69 9.86 25.12
C MET A 11 19.74 10.15 23.96
N CYS A 12 19.08 11.31 23.93
CA CYS A 12 18.19 11.69 22.83
C CYS A 12 18.89 11.76 21.46
N ILE A 13 20.18 12.15 21.41
CA ILE A 13 20.94 12.23 20.16
C ILE A 13 21.43 10.84 19.71
N ARG A 14 21.62 9.88 20.61
CA ARG A 14 22.10 8.54 20.27
C ARG A 14 21.03 7.62 19.72
N ASP A 15 19.77 7.84 20.06
CA ASP A 15 18.65 6.97 19.71
C ASP A 15 17.76 7.55 18.60
N SER A 16 18.10 8.73 18.06
CA SER A 16 17.35 9.36 16.97
C SER A 16 18.05 9.15 15.65
N ASN A 17 17.42 8.42 14.73
CA ASN A 17 17.82 8.31 13.34
C ASN A 17 16.94 9.23 12.48
N ILE A 18 17.57 10.09 11.69
CA ILE A 18 16.84 10.98 10.77
C ILE A 18 16.64 10.24 9.46
N ILE A 19 15.41 9.82 9.22
CA ILE A 19 15.02 9.15 7.99
C ILE A 19 14.56 10.20 6.99
N THR A 20 15.13 10.18 5.80
CA THR A 20 14.76 11.07 4.69
C THR A 20 14.03 10.32 3.59
N ALA A 21 13.36 11.05 2.69
CA ALA A 21 12.67 10.46 1.54
C ALA A 21 13.62 9.76 0.53
N SER A 22 14.94 9.88 0.71
CA SER A 22 15.96 9.22 -0.12
C SER A 22 16.43 7.90 0.47
N ASP A 23 16.11 7.64 1.73
CA ASP A 23 16.45 6.40 2.43
C ASP A 23 15.43 5.32 2.12
N GLU A 24 15.82 4.07 2.24
CA GLU A 24 14.94 2.92 1.98
C GLU A 24 13.69 2.94 2.88
N GLU A 25 13.88 3.21 4.17
CA GLU A 25 12.78 3.36 5.13
C GLU A 25 11.86 4.53 4.77
N GLY A 26 12.42 5.67 4.33
CA GLY A 26 11.64 6.82 3.87
C GLY A 26 10.84 6.51 2.61
N LEU A 27 11.42 5.74 1.69
CA LEU A 27 10.71 5.27 0.50
C LEU A 27 9.57 4.31 0.85
N ARG A 28 9.78 3.44 1.85
CA ARG A 28 8.74 2.55 2.37
C ARG A 28 7.56 3.32 2.96
N VAL A 29 7.82 4.42 3.68
CA VAL A 29 6.77 5.32 4.20
C VAL A 29 6.00 6.01 3.06
N ILE A 30 6.69 6.44 2.00
CA ILE A 30 6.06 7.01 0.80
C ILE A 30 5.12 5.99 0.15
N ARG A 31 5.57 4.75 -0.04
CA ARG A 31 4.79 3.65 -0.61
C ARG A 31 3.58 3.30 0.24
N HIS A 32 3.76 3.23 1.56
CA HIS A 32 2.68 2.98 2.50
C HIS A 32 1.63 4.12 2.47
N THR A 33 2.07 5.37 2.43
CA THR A 33 1.14 6.49 2.27
C THR A 33 0.42 6.46 0.91
N ALA A 34 1.12 6.08 -0.17
CA ALA A 34 0.51 5.93 -1.47
C ALA A 34 -0.58 4.84 -1.51
N SER A 35 -0.42 3.74 -0.74
CA SER A 35 -1.47 2.72 -0.62
C SER A 35 -2.73 3.25 0.05
N HIS A 36 -2.61 4.12 1.06
CA HIS A 36 -3.77 4.77 1.68
C HIS A 36 -4.41 5.83 0.77
N VAL A 37 -3.62 6.56 -0.02
CA VAL A 37 -4.16 7.45 -1.07
C VAL A 37 -4.95 6.65 -2.11
N LEU A 38 -4.47 5.45 -2.48
CA LEU A 38 -5.21 4.52 -3.35
C LEU A 38 -6.53 4.07 -2.69
N ALA A 39 -6.49 3.68 -1.42
CA ALA A 39 -7.69 3.27 -0.69
C ALA A 39 -8.75 4.38 -0.64
N GLN A 40 -8.34 5.62 -0.39
CA GLN A 40 -9.22 6.78 -0.46
C GLN A 40 -9.80 6.98 -1.88
N ALA A 41 -8.97 6.86 -2.92
CA ALA A 41 -9.41 7.00 -4.30
C ALA A 41 -10.44 5.91 -4.67
N VAL A 42 -10.24 4.67 -4.22
CA VAL A 42 -11.21 3.57 -4.42
C VAL A 42 -12.51 3.88 -3.70
N LYS A 43 -12.49 4.31 -2.45
CA LYS A 43 -13.71 4.69 -1.71
C LYS A 43 -14.46 5.86 -2.35
N ASN A 44 -13.76 6.80 -2.98
CA ASN A 44 -14.37 7.94 -3.68
C ASN A 44 -15.10 7.50 -4.96
N LEU A 45 -14.52 6.58 -5.74
CA LEU A 45 -15.08 6.14 -7.02
C LEU A 45 -15.98 4.90 -6.88
N PHE A 46 -15.70 4.04 -5.90
CA PHE A 46 -16.40 2.79 -5.62
C PHE A 46 -16.77 2.71 -4.13
N PRO A 47 -17.81 3.44 -3.68
CA PRO A 47 -18.16 3.55 -2.26
C PRO A 47 -18.49 2.21 -1.60
N ASP A 48 -19.03 1.25 -2.36
CA ASP A 48 -19.39 -0.09 -1.89
C ASP A 48 -18.19 -1.01 -1.66
N ALA A 49 -17.01 -0.68 -2.22
CA ALA A 49 -15.80 -1.47 -2.03
C ALA A 49 -15.37 -1.44 -0.55
N LYS A 50 -15.11 -2.64 0.03
CA LYS A 50 -14.59 -2.74 1.40
C LYS A 50 -13.07 -2.78 1.37
N ILE A 51 -12.48 -2.03 2.28
CA ILE A 51 -11.02 -1.96 2.40
C ILE A 51 -10.51 -3.06 3.34
N THR A 52 -9.35 -3.62 3.01
CA THR A 52 -8.72 -4.65 3.84
C THR A 52 -7.34 -4.21 4.34
N ILE A 53 -6.26 -4.58 3.66
CA ILE A 53 -4.89 -4.25 4.02
C ILE A 53 -4.12 -3.70 2.83
N GLY A 54 -3.20 -2.78 3.08
CA GLY A 54 -2.38 -2.13 2.05
C GLY A 54 -0.93 -1.89 2.48
N PRO A 55 -0.09 -2.95 2.58
CA PRO A 55 1.29 -2.78 2.97
C PRO A 55 2.16 -2.22 1.85
N ALA A 56 3.27 -1.60 2.25
CA ALA A 56 4.40 -1.35 1.36
C ALA A 56 5.20 -2.65 1.16
N ILE A 57 5.68 -2.87 -0.05
CA ILE A 57 6.58 -3.95 -0.45
C ILE A 57 7.87 -3.38 -1.06
N ASP A 58 8.88 -4.22 -1.30
CA ASP A 58 10.21 -3.78 -1.71
C ASP A 58 10.21 -2.91 -2.97
N ASP A 59 9.40 -3.23 -3.98
CA ASP A 59 9.34 -2.48 -5.24
C ASP A 59 8.07 -1.62 -5.40
N GLY A 60 7.24 -1.52 -4.35
CA GLY A 60 6.01 -0.76 -4.46
C GLY A 60 5.09 -0.90 -3.26
N PHE A 61 3.82 -0.99 -3.55
CA PHE A 61 2.75 -1.22 -2.58
C PHE A 61 1.61 -1.99 -3.25
N TYR A 62 0.74 -2.55 -2.45
CA TYR A 62 -0.56 -3.01 -2.94
C TYR A 62 -1.66 -2.64 -1.94
N TYR A 63 -2.89 -2.78 -2.36
CA TYR A 63 -4.05 -2.72 -1.48
C TYR A 63 -5.10 -3.72 -1.95
N ASP A 64 -5.69 -4.42 -1.01
CA ASP A 64 -6.72 -5.43 -1.25
C ASP A 64 -8.11 -4.84 -0.99
N PHE A 65 -9.05 -5.12 -1.89
CA PHE A 65 -10.42 -4.64 -1.82
C PHE A 65 -11.40 -5.78 -2.03
N ASP A 66 -12.43 -5.84 -1.22
CA ASP A 66 -13.61 -6.64 -1.53
C ASP A 66 -14.55 -5.79 -2.39
N SER A 67 -14.52 -6.05 -3.69
CA SER A 67 -15.18 -5.26 -4.72
C SER A 67 -15.39 -6.07 -5.99
N GLN A 68 -15.95 -5.46 -7.02
CA GLN A 68 -15.89 -6.01 -8.39
C GLN A 68 -14.46 -5.92 -8.97
N PRO A 69 -14.12 -6.74 -9.97
CA PRO A 69 -12.82 -6.67 -10.64
C PRO A 69 -12.55 -5.29 -11.23
N PHE A 70 -11.34 -4.78 -11.04
CA PHE A 70 -10.93 -3.51 -11.62
C PHE A 70 -10.41 -3.71 -13.05
N SER A 71 -11.00 -3.00 -13.99
CA SER A 71 -10.54 -2.92 -15.38
C SER A 71 -9.32 -2.01 -15.51
N ARG A 72 -8.71 -1.96 -16.70
CA ARG A 72 -7.63 -1.02 -16.97
C ARG A 72 -8.10 0.44 -16.95
N GLU A 73 -9.30 0.68 -17.42
CA GLU A 73 -9.93 2.01 -17.41
C GLU A 73 -10.17 2.48 -15.97
N ASP A 74 -10.57 1.57 -15.07
CA ASP A 74 -10.70 1.87 -13.65
C ASP A 74 -9.36 2.25 -13.01
N LEU A 75 -8.27 1.56 -13.37
CA LEU A 75 -6.94 1.92 -12.88
C LEU A 75 -6.51 3.31 -13.33
N ASP A 76 -6.81 3.70 -14.56
CA ASP A 76 -6.52 5.04 -15.08
C ASP A 76 -7.38 6.11 -14.35
N ALA A 77 -8.65 5.81 -14.09
CA ALA A 77 -9.54 6.67 -13.31
C ALA A 77 -9.06 6.83 -11.85
N LEU A 78 -8.64 5.72 -11.23
CA LEU A 78 -8.07 5.73 -9.88
C LEU A 78 -6.78 6.54 -9.81
N GLU A 79 -5.87 6.44 -10.79
CA GLU A 79 -4.69 7.31 -10.86
C GLU A 79 -5.04 8.80 -10.97
N ALA A 80 -6.06 9.12 -11.74
CA ALA A 80 -6.53 10.50 -11.85
C ALA A 80 -7.09 11.02 -10.51
N GLU A 81 -7.85 10.19 -9.80
CA GLU A 81 -8.39 10.52 -8.49
C GLU A 81 -7.28 10.64 -7.43
N MET A 82 -6.32 9.72 -7.40
CA MET A 82 -5.14 9.81 -6.53
C MET A 82 -4.39 11.13 -6.75
N LYS A 83 -4.20 11.56 -8.01
CA LYS A 83 -3.57 12.85 -8.34
C LYS A 83 -4.35 14.04 -7.77
N LYS A 84 -5.69 13.99 -7.75
CA LYS A 84 -6.53 15.02 -7.12
C LYS A 84 -6.33 15.05 -5.61
N ILE A 85 -6.39 13.90 -4.94
CA ILE A 85 -6.17 13.77 -3.49
C ILE A 85 -4.79 14.31 -3.09
N ILE A 86 -3.75 13.95 -3.84
CA ILE A 86 -2.38 14.43 -3.60
C ILE A 86 -2.29 15.96 -3.78
N LYS A 87 -2.95 16.49 -4.82
CA LYS A 87 -2.98 17.95 -5.08
C LYS A 87 -3.71 18.72 -3.98
N GLN A 88 -4.77 18.16 -3.40
CA GLN A 88 -5.47 18.73 -2.24
C GLN A 88 -4.55 18.85 -1.03
N GLY A 89 -3.67 17.89 -0.83
CA GLY A 89 -2.62 17.96 0.18
C GLY A 89 -3.15 17.84 1.59
N HIS A 90 -4.02 16.86 1.82
CA HIS A 90 -4.54 16.57 3.14
C HIS A 90 -3.42 16.28 4.14
N GLU A 91 -3.55 16.83 5.32
CA GLU A 91 -2.73 16.46 6.47
C GLU A 91 -3.12 15.04 6.90
N ILE A 92 -2.12 14.25 7.31
CA ILE A 92 -2.32 12.88 7.78
C ILE A 92 -2.06 12.90 9.28
N THR A 93 -3.12 12.67 10.05
CA THR A 93 -3.08 12.72 11.52
C THR A 93 -3.32 11.34 12.11
N ARG A 94 -2.48 10.95 13.07
CA ARG A 94 -2.64 9.70 13.81
C ARG A 94 -3.46 9.95 15.07
N PHE A 95 -4.40 9.06 15.34
CA PHE A 95 -5.11 9.00 16.62
C PHE A 95 -5.31 7.55 17.05
N THR A 96 -5.67 7.34 18.30
CA THR A 96 -5.87 6.00 18.87
C THR A 96 -7.24 5.94 19.54
N LEU A 97 -7.84 4.76 19.50
CA LEU A 97 -9.12 4.48 20.15
C LEU A 97 -9.00 3.22 21.02
N PRO A 98 -9.72 3.16 22.15
CA PRO A 98 -9.96 1.92 22.88
C PRO A 98 -10.63 0.87 21.97
N ARG A 99 -10.37 -0.42 22.20
CA ARG A 99 -10.86 -1.51 21.34
C ARG A 99 -12.36 -1.45 21.07
N GLU A 100 -13.17 -1.26 22.09
CA GLU A 100 -14.63 -1.21 21.94
C GLU A 100 -15.08 -0.05 21.05
N GLU A 101 -14.47 1.13 21.23
CA GLU A 101 -14.75 2.30 20.40
C GLU A 101 -14.24 2.12 18.97
N ALA A 102 -13.07 1.50 18.79
CA ALA A 102 -12.50 1.20 17.49
C ALA A 102 -13.38 0.23 16.69
N ILE A 103 -13.90 -0.82 17.32
CA ILE A 103 -14.84 -1.77 16.70
C ILE A 103 -16.12 -1.06 16.30
N LYS A 104 -16.70 -0.24 17.21
CA LYS A 104 -17.92 0.51 16.92
C LYS A 104 -17.71 1.47 15.76
N PHE A 105 -16.61 2.21 15.76
CA PHE A 105 -16.24 3.15 14.71
C PHE A 105 -16.12 2.49 13.34
N MET A 106 -15.46 1.31 13.24
CA MET A 106 -15.34 0.57 11.98
C MET A 106 -16.67 -0.07 11.54
N LYS A 107 -17.53 -0.50 12.47
CA LYS A 107 -18.89 -0.95 12.16
C LYS A 107 -19.76 0.17 11.59
N GLU A 108 -19.68 1.38 12.14
CA GLU A 108 -20.39 2.56 11.62
C GLU A 108 -19.92 2.96 10.20
N LYS A 109 -18.65 2.69 9.88
CA LYS A 109 -18.09 2.89 8.53
C LYS A 109 -18.34 1.72 7.58
N ASP A 110 -19.00 0.65 8.04
CA ASP A 110 -19.26 -0.56 7.26
C ASP A 110 -18.00 -1.22 6.68
N GLU A 111 -16.94 -1.34 7.52
CA GLU A 111 -15.65 -1.95 7.16
C GLU A 111 -15.42 -3.26 7.97
N PRO A 112 -16.05 -4.38 7.57
CA PRO A 112 -16.05 -5.63 8.34
C PRO A 112 -14.65 -6.24 8.49
N TYR A 113 -13.80 -6.13 7.47
CA TYR A 113 -12.43 -6.66 7.53
C TYR A 113 -11.57 -5.92 8.56
N LYS A 114 -11.79 -4.63 8.75
CA LYS A 114 -11.11 -3.84 9.78
C LYS A 114 -11.59 -4.23 11.18
N VAL A 115 -12.86 -4.57 11.33
CA VAL A 115 -13.40 -5.10 12.59
C VAL A 115 -12.74 -6.43 12.94
N GLU A 116 -12.67 -7.39 11.98
CA GLU A 116 -11.99 -8.68 12.17
C GLU A 116 -10.52 -8.49 12.58
N LEU A 117 -9.81 -7.57 11.94
CA LEU A 117 -8.42 -7.25 12.29
C LEU A 117 -8.29 -6.73 13.72
N ILE A 118 -9.18 -5.83 14.17
CA ILE A 118 -9.15 -5.28 15.53
C ILE A 118 -9.46 -6.37 16.56
N GLU A 119 -10.41 -7.26 16.28
CA GLU A 119 -10.79 -8.34 17.19
C GLU A 119 -9.65 -9.35 17.42
N GLU A 120 -8.77 -9.52 16.45
CA GLU A 120 -7.63 -10.43 16.54
C GLU A 120 -6.37 -9.83 17.16
N LEU A 121 -6.28 -8.51 17.30
CA LEU A 121 -5.16 -7.89 17.99
C LEU A 121 -5.07 -8.38 19.43
N PRO A 122 -3.86 -8.60 19.99
CA PRO A 122 -3.68 -8.95 21.38
C PRO A 122 -4.32 -7.95 22.34
N GLU A 123 -4.73 -8.40 23.53
CA GLU A 123 -5.23 -7.49 24.57
C GLU A 123 -4.13 -6.52 25.00
N GLY A 124 -4.49 -5.24 25.10
CA GLY A 124 -3.56 -4.17 25.51
C GLY A 124 -2.74 -3.58 24.37
N GLU A 125 -2.88 -4.07 23.14
CA GLU A 125 -2.25 -3.43 21.99
C GLU A 125 -2.94 -2.13 21.61
N GLU A 126 -2.13 -1.12 21.26
CA GLU A 126 -2.63 0.21 20.89
C GLU A 126 -3.25 0.17 19.49
N ILE A 127 -4.53 0.50 19.38
CA ILE A 127 -5.26 0.51 18.13
C ILE A 127 -5.19 1.92 17.54
N SER A 128 -4.41 2.08 16.48
CA SER A 128 -4.18 3.36 15.84
C SER A 128 -4.87 3.48 14.48
N PHE A 129 -5.28 4.69 14.21
CA PHE A 129 -5.93 5.10 12.97
C PHE A 129 -5.20 6.30 12.39
N TYR A 130 -5.30 6.44 11.08
CA TYR A 130 -4.81 7.60 10.36
C TYR A 130 -5.95 8.25 9.60
N ASP A 131 -6.18 9.54 9.88
CA ASP A 131 -7.12 10.39 9.15
C ASP A 131 -6.39 11.16 8.06
N GLN A 132 -6.93 11.07 6.87
CA GLN A 132 -6.41 11.67 5.65
C GLN A 132 -7.52 12.48 4.97
N GLY A 133 -7.85 13.64 5.58
CA GLY A 133 -8.89 14.52 5.06
C GLY A 133 -10.29 13.92 5.06
N GLY A 134 -10.65 13.22 6.14
CA GLY A 134 -11.94 12.56 6.34
C GLY A 134 -11.97 11.08 5.92
N PHE A 135 -10.98 10.61 5.16
CA PHE A 135 -10.75 9.18 4.99
C PHE A 135 -9.92 8.65 6.16
N VAL A 136 -10.51 7.74 6.92
CA VAL A 136 -9.85 7.14 8.09
C VAL A 136 -9.63 5.66 7.86
N ASP A 137 -8.40 5.21 8.09
CA ASP A 137 -8.03 3.81 8.00
C ASP A 137 -7.32 3.31 9.25
N LEU A 138 -7.55 2.04 9.60
CA LEU A 138 -6.84 1.31 10.66
C LEU A 138 -5.43 0.99 10.19
N CYS A 139 -4.42 1.51 10.87
CA CYS A 139 -3.03 1.29 10.48
C CYS A 139 -2.07 1.55 11.64
N ALA A 140 -1.00 0.75 11.71
CA ALA A 140 0.10 0.96 12.67
C ALA A 140 1.07 2.08 12.22
N GLY A 141 1.07 2.46 10.94
CA GLY A 141 1.99 3.46 10.37
C GLY A 141 3.40 2.92 10.11
N PRO A 142 4.40 3.79 9.99
CA PRO A 142 4.27 5.24 9.88
C PRO A 142 3.77 5.74 8.50
N HIS A 143 3.31 6.98 8.46
CA HIS A 143 2.91 7.69 7.25
C HIS A 143 3.62 9.03 7.11
N LEU A 144 3.56 9.62 5.91
CA LEU A 144 3.95 11.00 5.68
C LEU A 144 3.01 11.96 6.43
N MET A 145 3.47 13.16 6.70
CA MET A 145 2.63 14.19 7.34
C MET A 145 1.51 14.72 6.44
N SER A 146 1.67 14.57 5.12
CA SER A 146 0.69 15.03 4.14
C SER A 146 0.73 14.19 2.86
N THR A 147 -0.42 14.06 2.21
CA THR A 147 -0.55 13.39 0.90
C THR A 147 0.31 14.01 -0.19
N LYS A 148 0.67 15.31 -0.08
CA LYS A 148 1.61 15.98 -1.00
C LYS A 148 3.00 15.35 -1.06
N GLY A 149 3.39 14.58 -0.06
CA GLY A 149 4.67 13.88 -0.04
C GLY A 149 4.76 12.75 -1.06
N VAL A 150 3.66 12.23 -1.57
CA VAL A 150 3.60 11.23 -2.64
C VAL A 150 3.76 11.93 -3.99
N LYS A 151 5.01 12.12 -4.46
CA LYS A 151 5.31 12.96 -5.64
C LYS A 151 5.21 12.22 -6.97
N ALA A 152 5.57 10.95 -6.98
CA ALA A 152 5.61 10.14 -8.19
C ALA A 152 5.10 8.73 -7.89
N PHE A 153 4.06 8.29 -8.58
CA PHE A 153 3.47 6.97 -8.42
C PHE A 153 2.88 6.47 -9.75
N LYS A 154 2.68 5.17 -9.84
CA LYS A 154 2.01 4.51 -10.96
C LYS A 154 1.29 3.26 -10.44
N LEU A 155 0.05 3.03 -10.88
CA LEU A 155 -0.62 1.75 -10.70
C LEU A 155 -0.16 0.80 -11.81
N THR A 156 0.23 -0.41 -11.46
CA THR A 156 0.92 -1.32 -12.38
C THR A 156 0.04 -2.47 -12.85
N ALA A 157 -0.76 -3.03 -11.96
CA ALA A 157 -1.59 -4.19 -12.26
C ALA A 157 -2.75 -4.33 -11.27
N SER A 158 -3.78 -5.09 -11.67
CA SER A 158 -4.76 -5.67 -10.76
C SER A 158 -4.72 -7.18 -10.86
N SER A 159 -4.96 -7.87 -9.74
CA SER A 159 -5.04 -9.32 -9.67
C SER A 159 -6.07 -9.75 -8.64
N MET A 160 -6.45 -11.02 -8.68
CA MET A 160 -7.23 -11.63 -7.60
C MET A 160 -6.31 -12.08 -6.47
N ALA A 161 -6.82 -11.94 -5.25
CA ALA A 161 -6.22 -12.46 -4.04
C ALA A 161 -7.32 -13.11 -3.19
N TYR A 162 -6.92 -13.90 -2.20
CA TYR A 162 -7.85 -14.41 -1.20
C TYR A 162 -7.54 -13.75 0.15
N TRP A 163 -8.60 -13.48 0.92
CA TRP A 163 -8.42 -12.94 2.27
C TRP A 163 -7.49 -13.84 3.08
N ARG A 164 -6.36 -13.27 3.53
CA ARG A 164 -5.28 -13.98 4.25
C ARG A 164 -4.66 -15.18 3.50
N GLY A 165 -4.77 -15.20 2.19
CA GLY A 165 -4.23 -16.29 1.38
C GLY A 165 -5.02 -17.61 1.46
N ASP A 166 -6.18 -17.62 2.11
CA ASP A 166 -7.02 -18.80 2.26
C ASP A 166 -8.06 -18.84 1.13
N SER A 167 -7.97 -19.85 0.27
CA SER A 167 -8.88 -20.04 -0.88
C SER A 167 -10.34 -20.28 -0.49
N ASN A 168 -10.61 -20.63 0.77
CA ASN A 168 -11.98 -20.81 1.28
C ASN A 168 -12.62 -19.50 1.75
N LYS A 169 -11.83 -18.42 1.87
CA LYS A 169 -12.29 -17.09 2.28
C LYS A 169 -12.70 -16.22 1.10
N ALA A 170 -13.12 -14.99 1.40
CA ALA A 170 -13.56 -14.03 0.41
C ALA A 170 -12.50 -13.79 -0.67
N ARG A 171 -12.94 -13.67 -1.91
CA ARG A 171 -12.12 -13.22 -3.03
C ARG A 171 -11.98 -11.72 -2.97
N LEU A 172 -10.76 -11.26 -3.01
CA LEU A 172 -10.39 -9.86 -2.99
C LEU A 172 -9.77 -9.47 -4.33
N HIS A 173 -9.87 -8.21 -4.65
CA HIS A 173 -9.19 -7.63 -5.79
C HIS A 173 -8.03 -6.77 -5.30
N ARG A 174 -6.83 -7.18 -5.70
CA ARG A 174 -5.57 -6.52 -5.34
C ARG A 174 -5.14 -5.57 -6.42
N ILE A 175 -4.87 -4.33 -6.06
CA ILE A 175 -4.26 -3.34 -6.95
C ILE A 175 -2.81 -3.14 -6.53
N TYR A 176 -1.90 -3.30 -7.48
CA TYR A 176 -0.48 -3.02 -7.28
C TYR A 176 -0.13 -1.63 -7.79
N GLY A 177 0.76 -0.99 -7.08
CA GLY A 177 1.34 0.27 -7.49
C GLY A 177 2.78 0.42 -7.02
N THR A 178 3.45 1.41 -7.56
CA THR A 178 4.78 1.81 -7.10
C THR A 178 4.83 3.31 -6.87
N ALA A 179 5.65 3.75 -5.91
CA ALA A 179 5.83 5.16 -5.62
C ALA A 179 7.29 5.48 -5.31
N TYR A 180 7.71 6.68 -5.73
CA TYR A 180 9.07 7.20 -5.58
C TYR A 180 9.05 8.66 -5.16
N ASN A 181 10.14 9.12 -4.56
CA ASN A 181 10.30 10.53 -4.20
C ASN A 181 10.49 11.43 -5.43
N LYS A 182 11.11 10.91 -6.51
CA LYS A 182 11.39 11.63 -7.75
C LYS A 182 10.74 10.96 -8.95
N LYS A 183 10.34 11.76 -9.93
CA LYS A 183 9.76 11.25 -11.20
C LYS A 183 10.76 10.48 -12.04
N GLU A 184 12.02 10.88 -11.97
CA GLU A 184 13.13 10.23 -12.69
C GLU A 184 13.33 8.79 -12.20
N ASP A 185 13.27 8.57 -10.88
CA ASP A 185 13.41 7.23 -10.28
C ASP A 185 12.25 6.32 -10.67
N LEU A 186 11.02 6.86 -10.67
CA LEU A 186 9.84 6.15 -11.15
C LEU A 186 10.00 5.76 -12.61
N LYS A 187 10.43 6.68 -13.47
CA LYS A 187 10.63 6.42 -14.90
C LYS A 187 11.67 5.33 -15.12
N ALA A 188 12.82 5.42 -14.45
CA ALA A 188 13.87 4.41 -14.53
C ALA A 188 13.39 3.02 -14.05
N HIS A 189 12.53 2.97 -13.03
CA HIS A 189 11.94 1.72 -12.57
C HIS A 189 11.00 1.13 -13.62
N LEU A 190 10.10 1.94 -14.20
CA LEU A 190 9.17 1.47 -15.23
C LEU A 190 9.90 0.99 -16.49
N GLU A 191 10.95 1.67 -16.93
CA GLU A 191 11.79 1.25 -18.05
C GLU A 191 12.46 -0.11 -17.78
N ARG A 192 12.99 -0.31 -16.56
CA ARG A 192 13.54 -1.63 -16.16
C ARG A 192 12.50 -2.74 -16.18
N MET A 193 11.28 -2.45 -15.71
CA MET A 193 10.19 -3.42 -15.74
C MET A 193 9.77 -3.77 -17.18
N GLU A 194 9.73 -2.79 -18.08
CA GLU A 194 9.43 -3.04 -19.50
C GLU A 194 10.54 -3.85 -20.16
N GLU A 195 11.80 -3.56 -19.88
CA GLU A 195 12.90 -4.39 -20.37
C GLU A 195 12.85 -5.81 -19.81
N ALA A 196 12.54 -6.00 -18.54
CA ALA A 196 12.40 -7.32 -17.96
C ALA A 196 11.28 -8.13 -18.64
N LYS A 197 10.14 -7.49 -18.96
CA LYS A 197 9.06 -8.12 -19.74
C LYS A 197 9.48 -8.51 -21.15
N LYS A 198 10.35 -7.72 -21.79
CA LYS A 198 10.89 -8.05 -23.13
C LYS A 198 11.86 -9.24 -23.06
N ARG A 199 12.52 -9.43 -21.94
CA ARG A 199 13.49 -10.52 -21.68
C ARG A 199 12.85 -11.75 -21.01
N ASP A 200 11.52 -11.84 -20.99
CA ASP A 200 10.82 -13.02 -20.47
C ASP A 200 11.25 -14.26 -21.25
N HIS A 201 11.93 -15.17 -20.55
CA HIS A 201 12.50 -16.39 -21.13
C HIS A 201 11.42 -17.31 -21.75
N ASN A 202 10.21 -17.33 -21.17
CA ASN A 202 9.11 -18.11 -21.73
C ASN A 202 8.62 -17.54 -23.06
N LYS A 203 8.57 -16.20 -23.17
CA LYS A 203 8.22 -15.53 -24.42
C LYS A 203 9.30 -15.72 -25.46
N LEU A 204 10.54 -15.40 -25.11
CA LEU A 204 11.68 -15.53 -26.00
C LEU A 204 11.91 -16.98 -26.43
N GLY A 205 11.78 -17.94 -25.50
CA GLY A 205 11.95 -19.35 -25.79
C GLY A 205 10.93 -19.88 -26.81
N ARG A 206 9.68 -19.39 -26.74
CA ARG A 206 8.66 -19.74 -27.76
C ARG A 206 8.91 -19.01 -29.08
N GLU A 207 9.23 -17.73 -29.08
CA GLU A 207 9.51 -16.94 -30.27
C GLU A 207 10.76 -17.43 -31.03
N MET A 208 11.76 -17.92 -30.30
CA MET A 208 13.01 -18.47 -30.86
C MET A 208 12.95 -20.00 -31.07
N GLU A 209 11.82 -20.62 -30.80
CA GLU A 209 11.61 -22.09 -30.93
C GLU A 209 12.62 -22.93 -30.12
N LEU A 210 13.11 -22.37 -28.97
CA LEU A 210 14.10 -23.06 -28.14
C LEU A 210 13.49 -24.21 -27.33
N PHE A 211 12.19 -24.16 -27.06
CA PHE A 211 11.43 -25.23 -26.42
C PHE A 211 9.96 -25.20 -26.89
N THR A 212 9.34 -26.34 -26.85
CA THR A 212 7.90 -26.49 -27.14
C THR A 212 7.26 -27.38 -26.08
N THR A 213 5.97 -27.16 -25.84
CA THR A 213 5.17 -28.02 -24.96
C THR A 213 4.54 -29.14 -25.82
N VAL A 214 4.77 -30.38 -25.48
CA VAL A 214 4.18 -31.55 -26.17
C VAL A 214 3.13 -32.14 -25.21
N ASP A 215 1.90 -32.30 -25.71
CA ASP A 215 0.76 -32.79 -24.91
C ASP A 215 0.99 -34.17 -24.26
N VAL A 216 1.88 -34.98 -24.82
CA VAL A 216 2.20 -36.34 -24.34
C VAL A 216 3.14 -36.31 -23.12
N ILE A 217 3.96 -35.24 -22.97
CA ILE A 217 5.01 -35.17 -21.93
C ILE A 217 4.62 -34.22 -20.82
N GLY A 218 3.62 -33.36 -21.06
CA GLY A 218 3.18 -32.34 -20.09
C GLY A 218 4.09 -31.10 -19.99
N GLN A 219 3.76 -30.22 -19.07
CA GLN A 219 4.55 -29.00 -18.80
C GLN A 219 5.70 -29.36 -17.85
N GLY A 220 6.93 -29.22 -18.32
CA GLY A 220 8.11 -29.24 -17.46
C GLY A 220 9.05 -30.40 -17.68
N LEU A 221 9.78 -30.35 -18.74
CA LEU A 221 11.15 -30.86 -18.81
C LEU A 221 12.08 -29.67 -19.01
#